data_4348008f4ec11989abfe45a6ce182a18
#
_entry.id   4348008f4ec11989abfe45a6ce182a18
#
_cell.length_a   1.000
_cell.length_b   1.000
_cell.length_c   1.000
_cell.angle_alpha   90.00
_cell.angle_beta   90.00
_cell.angle_gamma   90.00
#
_symmetry.space_group_name_H-M   'P 1'
#
loop_
_entity.id
_entity.type
_entity.pdbx_description
1 polymer ?
#
loop_
_entity_poly.entity_id
_entity_poly.type
_entity_poly.pdbx_seq_one_letter_code
_entity_poly.pdbx_strand_id
1 'polypeptide(L)'
;MDGPLKNLLVLDLTRVLVGPYCTMMLSDLGARVIKVEAPEVGDDSRNFGPFIEDYSAYFMSLNRGKESIALNLKNNDDKKIFDKILAKADILVENFKPGTLEKWGYGWKDVCEKYPKLIYASASGFGQTGPLKELPAYDMVVQGM
;
A
#
# COMPACT_ATOMS: atom_id res chain seq x y z
N MET A 1 -5.32 14.38 -13.30
CA MET A 1 -4.85 15.72 -12.88
C MET A 1 -3.48 15.98 -13.50
N ASP A 2 -3.23 17.18 -13.97
CA ASP A 2 -1.90 17.56 -14.42
C ASP A 2 -1.06 17.96 -13.21
N GLY A 3 -0.05 17.18 -12.91
CA GLY A 3 0.85 17.39 -11.76
C GLY A 3 2.28 16.93 -12.06
N PRO A 4 3.22 17.23 -11.17
CA PRO A 4 4.63 16.88 -11.38
C PRO A 4 4.86 15.35 -11.51
N LEU A 5 3.95 14.53 -10.98
CA LEU A 5 4.03 13.06 -11.01
C LEU A 5 3.09 12.40 -12.02
N LYS A 6 2.51 13.13 -12.96
CA LYS A 6 1.47 12.67 -13.90
C LYS A 6 1.81 11.42 -14.74
N ASN A 7 3.09 11.10 -14.86
CA ASN A 7 3.56 9.96 -15.65
C ASN A 7 3.91 8.73 -14.79
N LEU A 8 3.77 8.82 -13.46
CA LEU A 8 4.11 7.75 -12.54
C LEU A 8 2.90 6.89 -12.21
N LEU A 9 3.10 5.58 -12.19
CA LEU A 9 2.16 4.58 -11.71
C LEU A 9 2.61 4.08 -10.34
N VAL A 10 1.76 4.29 -9.34
CA VAL A 10 1.96 3.81 -7.97
C VAL A 10 1.05 2.62 -7.70
N LEU A 11 1.64 1.52 -7.25
CA LEU A 11 0.91 0.35 -6.77
C LEU A 11 0.87 0.39 -5.25
N ASP A 12 -0.33 0.58 -4.71
CA ASP A 12 -0.58 0.83 -3.28
C ASP A 12 -1.13 -0.42 -2.60
N LEU A 13 -0.31 -1.13 -1.83
CA LEU A 13 -0.69 -2.26 -0.99
C LEU A 13 -0.97 -1.87 0.46
N THR A 14 -0.99 -0.58 0.75
CA THR A 14 -1.03 -0.08 2.12
C THR A 14 -2.43 -0.11 2.72
N ARG A 15 -2.50 -0.05 4.06
CA ARG A 15 -3.74 -0.04 4.83
C ARG A 15 -3.69 1.00 5.95
N VAL A 16 -4.83 1.40 6.42
CA VAL A 16 -5.11 2.27 7.58
C VAL A 16 -4.67 3.71 7.36
N LEU A 17 -3.47 4.14 7.77
CA LEU A 17 -3.09 5.56 7.81
C LEU A 17 -1.80 5.88 7.04
N VAL A 18 -0.65 5.47 7.55
CA VAL A 18 0.67 5.98 7.10
C VAL A 18 0.90 5.78 5.60
N GLY A 19 0.71 4.56 5.12
CA GLY A 19 0.87 4.25 3.70
C GLY A 19 -0.21 4.90 2.82
N PRO A 20 -1.50 4.77 3.16
CA PRO A 20 -2.56 5.44 2.40
C PRO A 20 -2.41 6.96 2.34
N TYR A 21 -1.94 7.60 3.39
CA TYR A 21 -1.64 9.04 3.39
C TYR A 21 -0.51 9.38 2.41
N CYS A 22 0.57 8.60 2.43
CA CYS A 22 1.68 8.76 1.48
C CYS A 22 1.20 8.64 0.03
N THR A 23 0.47 7.56 -0.30
CA THR A 23 -0.01 7.31 -1.66
C THR A 23 -1.11 8.29 -2.09
N MET A 24 -1.89 8.83 -1.15
CA MET A 24 -2.81 9.95 -1.40
C MET A 24 -2.05 11.21 -1.84
N MET A 25 -0.96 11.58 -1.13
CA MET A 25 -0.14 12.72 -1.51
C MET A 25 0.46 12.56 -2.92
N LEU A 26 0.90 11.33 -3.27
CA LEU A 26 1.37 11.04 -4.63
C LEU A 26 0.26 11.21 -5.67
N SER A 27 -0.98 10.79 -5.34
CA SER A 27 -2.16 11.00 -6.18
C SER A 27 -2.48 12.50 -6.34
N ASP A 28 -2.47 13.27 -5.26
CA ASP A 28 -2.69 14.72 -5.29
C ASP A 28 -1.64 15.45 -6.14
N LEU A 29 -0.41 14.93 -6.23
CA LEU A 29 0.66 15.41 -7.09
C LEU A 29 0.57 14.90 -8.54
N GLY A 30 -0.47 14.17 -8.88
CA GLY A 30 -0.80 13.76 -10.25
C GLY A 30 -0.39 12.32 -10.61
N ALA A 31 0.21 11.54 -9.70
CA ALA A 31 0.48 10.14 -9.95
C ALA A 31 -0.82 9.34 -10.10
N ARG A 32 -0.82 8.35 -10.98
CA ARG A 32 -1.87 7.34 -11.03
C ARG A 32 -1.64 6.34 -9.92
N VAL A 33 -2.57 6.21 -9.00
CA VAL A 33 -2.46 5.28 -7.87
C VAL A 33 -3.50 4.17 -8.01
N ILE A 34 -3.04 2.92 -8.04
CA ILE A 34 -3.88 1.72 -8.01
C ILE A 34 -3.73 1.08 -6.63
N LYS A 35 -4.78 1.17 -5.83
CA LYS A 35 -4.86 0.51 -4.52
C LYS A 35 -5.30 -0.94 -4.70
N VAL A 36 -4.49 -1.87 -4.20
CA VAL A 36 -4.80 -3.29 -4.17
C VAL A 36 -5.36 -3.65 -2.80
N GLU A 37 -6.58 -4.14 -2.78
CA GLU A 37 -7.30 -4.49 -1.56
C GLU A 37 -7.61 -5.99 -1.51
N ALA A 38 -7.70 -6.54 -0.29
CA ALA A 38 -8.15 -7.91 -0.13
C ALA A 38 -9.63 -8.03 -0.55
N PRO A 39 -10.01 -9.06 -1.32
CA PRO A 39 -11.42 -9.31 -1.64
C PRO A 39 -12.28 -9.37 -0.37
N GLU A 40 -13.53 -8.92 -0.47
CA GLU A 40 -14.57 -8.93 0.57
C GLU A 40 -14.34 -8.00 1.76
N VAL A 41 -13.10 -7.91 2.27
CA VAL A 41 -12.80 -7.11 3.49
C VAL A 41 -12.21 -5.72 3.17
N GLY A 42 -11.46 -5.58 2.08
CA GLY A 42 -10.82 -4.33 1.70
C GLY A 42 -9.74 -3.86 2.69
N ASP A 43 -9.60 -2.54 2.77
CA ASP A 43 -8.80 -1.86 3.79
C ASP A 43 -9.57 -1.79 5.11
N ASP A 44 -8.92 -2.09 6.24
CA ASP A 44 -9.53 -2.06 7.57
C ASP A 44 -10.20 -0.72 7.88
N SER A 45 -9.65 0.38 7.35
CA SER A 45 -10.21 1.73 7.53
C SER A 45 -11.57 1.95 6.90
N ARG A 46 -12.05 1.05 6.04
CA ARG A 46 -13.43 1.07 5.54
C ARG A 46 -14.47 0.89 6.66
N ASN A 47 -14.03 0.27 7.79
CA ASN A 47 -14.85 0.04 8.97
C ASN A 47 -14.62 1.07 10.08
N PHE A 48 -13.85 2.14 9.84
CA PHE A 48 -13.58 3.17 10.82
C PHE A 48 -14.55 4.36 10.66
N GLY A 49 -15.20 4.75 11.74
CA GLY A 49 -16.04 5.94 11.76
C GLY A 49 -15.21 7.26 11.74
N PRO A 50 -15.88 8.40 11.58
CA PRO A 50 -17.33 8.54 11.38
C PRO A 50 -17.77 8.06 9.99
N PHE A 51 -19.06 7.71 9.87
CA PHE A 51 -19.65 7.27 8.62
C PHE A 51 -20.53 8.39 8.04
N ILE A 52 -20.48 8.54 6.72
CA ILE A 52 -21.39 9.36 5.92
C ILE A 52 -22.17 8.39 5.05
N GLU A 53 -23.46 8.26 5.30
CA GLU A 53 -24.25 7.14 4.81
C GLU A 53 -23.57 5.82 5.24
N ASP A 54 -23.23 4.93 4.33
CA ASP A 54 -22.56 3.65 4.65
C ASP A 54 -21.03 3.70 4.40
N TYR A 55 -20.47 4.89 4.15
CA TYR A 55 -19.05 5.03 3.81
C TYR A 55 -18.23 5.64 4.95
N SER A 56 -17.09 5.03 5.23
CA SER A 56 -16.12 5.58 6.18
C SER A 56 -15.53 6.90 5.67
N ALA A 57 -15.79 7.99 6.39
CA ALA A 57 -15.17 9.28 6.09
C ALA A 57 -13.64 9.23 6.27
N TYR A 58 -13.16 8.39 7.18
CA TYR A 58 -11.75 8.13 7.37
C TYR A 58 -11.11 7.51 6.12
N PHE A 59 -11.71 6.43 5.59
CA PHE A 59 -11.24 5.81 4.36
C PHE A 59 -11.28 6.77 3.17
N MET A 60 -12.38 7.49 2.99
CA MET A 60 -12.53 8.44 1.88
C MET A 60 -11.49 9.54 1.91
N SER A 61 -11.18 10.08 3.10
CA SER A 61 -10.19 11.16 3.23
C SER A 61 -8.78 10.77 2.79
N LEU A 62 -8.40 9.51 3.02
CA LEU A 62 -7.05 8.99 2.76
C LEU A 62 -6.88 8.29 1.39
N ASN A 63 -8.00 7.96 0.74
CA ASN A 63 -7.97 7.19 -0.50
C ASN A 63 -8.61 7.90 -1.70
N ARG A 64 -8.85 9.21 -1.58
CA ARG A 64 -9.34 10.02 -2.70
C ARG A 64 -8.36 9.97 -3.87
N GLY A 65 -8.90 9.99 -5.08
CA GLY A 65 -8.11 10.00 -6.31
C GLY A 65 -7.45 8.68 -6.70
N LYS A 66 -7.62 7.63 -5.89
CA LYS A 66 -7.08 6.30 -6.17
C LYS A 66 -8.09 5.44 -6.93
N GLU A 67 -7.59 4.61 -7.83
CA GLU A 67 -8.31 3.47 -8.38
C GLU A 67 -8.19 2.29 -7.41
N SER A 68 -9.18 1.40 -7.34
CA SER A 68 -9.12 0.22 -6.48
C SER A 68 -9.30 -1.05 -7.30
N ILE A 69 -8.55 -2.10 -6.94
CA ILE A 69 -8.70 -3.45 -7.44
C ILE A 69 -8.65 -4.45 -6.29
N ALA A 70 -9.60 -5.39 -6.28
CA ALA A 70 -9.62 -6.46 -5.29
C ALA A 70 -8.81 -7.67 -5.80
N LEU A 71 -7.71 -8.02 -5.11
CA LEU A 71 -6.85 -9.17 -5.44
C LEU A 71 -6.42 -9.90 -4.17
N ASN A 72 -6.53 -11.22 -4.20
CA ASN A 72 -5.99 -12.10 -3.15
C ASN A 72 -4.57 -12.54 -3.53
N LEU A 73 -3.57 -11.87 -2.99
CA LEU A 73 -2.15 -12.16 -3.28
C LEU A 73 -1.65 -13.53 -2.73
N LYS A 74 -2.54 -14.33 -2.14
CA LYS A 74 -2.28 -15.74 -1.83
C LYS A 74 -2.78 -16.68 -2.93
N ASN A 75 -3.58 -16.19 -3.86
CA ASN A 75 -4.13 -16.94 -5.00
C ASN A 75 -3.25 -16.76 -6.24
N ASN A 76 -2.94 -17.84 -6.93
CA ASN A 76 -2.05 -17.80 -8.10
C ASN A 76 -2.64 -17.07 -9.31
N ASP A 77 -3.95 -17.07 -9.50
CA ASP A 77 -4.57 -16.37 -10.64
C ASP A 77 -4.57 -14.85 -10.40
N ASP A 78 -4.86 -14.41 -9.18
CA ASP A 78 -4.78 -13.01 -8.80
C ASP A 78 -3.33 -12.49 -8.83
N LYS A 79 -2.35 -13.32 -8.46
CA LYS A 79 -0.93 -13.01 -8.62
C LYS A 79 -0.55 -12.74 -10.07
N LYS A 80 -1.08 -13.48 -11.03
CA LYS A 80 -0.83 -13.23 -12.46
C LYS A 80 -1.35 -11.86 -12.91
N ILE A 81 -2.46 -11.40 -12.33
CA ILE A 81 -3.01 -10.06 -12.58
C ILE A 81 -2.11 -9.02 -11.93
N PHE A 82 -1.78 -9.22 -10.65
CA PHE A 82 -0.88 -8.34 -9.90
C PHE A 82 0.47 -8.16 -10.59
N ASP A 83 1.11 -9.26 -11.05
CA ASP A 83 2.39 -9.23 -11.77
C ASP A 83 2.34 -8.38 -13.05
N LYS A 84 1.21 -8.40 -13.77
CA LYS A 84 1.04 -7.58 -14.98
C LYS A 84 0.96 -6.09 -14.65
N ILE A 85 0.39 -5.73 -13.50
CA ILE A 85 0.32 -4.33 -13.04
C ILE A 85 1.68 -3.92 -12.49
N LEU A 86 2.29 -4.75 -11.65
CA LEU A 86 3.60 -4.52 -11.04
C LEU A 86 4.70 -4.28 -12.10
N ALA A 87 4.66 -5.03 -13.19
CA ALA A 87 5.61 -4.87 -14.31
C ALA A 87 5.53 -3.48 -14.98
N LYS A 88 4.47 -2.72 -14.76
CA LYS A 88 4.25 -1.37 -15.30
C LYS A 88 4.37 -0.28 -14.25
N ALA A 89 4.45 -0.67 -12.97
CA ALA A 89 4.52 0.29 -11.87
C ALA A 89 5.92 0.91 -11.77
N ASP A 90 5.96 2.16 -11.38
CA ASP A 90 7.18 2.89 -11.04
C ASP A 90 7.48 2.81 -9.54
N ILE A 91 6.42 2.73 -8.73
CA ILE A 91 6.51 2.72 -7.27
C ILE A 91 5.58 1.64 -6.72
N LEU A 92 6.09 0.81 -5.81
CA LEU A 92 5.31 -0.09 -4.96
C LEU A 92 5.39 0.42 -3.52
N VAL A 93 4.25 0.61 -2.88
CA VAL A 93 4.18 1.03 -1.47
C VAL A 93 3.43 -0.01 -0.66
N GLU A 94 4.01 -0.43 0.47
CA GLU A 94 3.41 -1.38 1.40
C GLU A 94 3.64 -0.97 2.85
N ASN A 95 2.76 -1.41 3.75
CA ASN A 95 2.92 -1.22 5.20
C ASN A 95 2.48 -2.44 6.01
N PHE A 96 2.75 -3.63 5.47
CA PHE A 96 2.52 -4.87 6.19
C PHE A 96 3.59 -5.09 7.28
N LYS A 97 3.29 -6.04 8.15
CA LYS A 97 4.30 -6.55 9.07
C LYS A 97 5.50 -7.11 8.27
N PRO A 98 6.75 -6.83 8.69
CA PRO A 98 7.94 -7.38 8.05
C PRO A 98 7.83 -8.89 7.80
N GLY A 99 8.28 -9.35 6.64
CA GLY A 99 8.20 -10.75 6.22
C GLY A 99 6.87 -11.17 5.60
N THR A 100 5.86 -10.31 5.55
CA THR A 100 4.55 -10.66 4.96
C THR A 100 4.62 -10.78 3.44
N LEU A 101 5.18 -9.80 2.76
CA LEU A 101 5.30 -9.83 1.30
C LEU A 101 6.31 -10.87 0.81
N GLU A 102 7.35 -11.13 1.59
CA GLU A 102 8.30 -12.23 1.33
C GLU A 102 7.57 -13.58 1.27
N LYS A 103 6.67 -13.86 2.22
CA LYS A 103 5.86 -15.10 2.23
C LYS A 103 4.95 -15.23 1.01
N TRP A 104 4.57 -14.11 0.40
CA TRP A 104 3.74 -14.12 -0.81
C TRP A 104 4.56 -14.13 -2.10
N GLY A 105 5.90 -14.01 -2.01
CA GLY A 105 6.81 -13.97 -3.15
C GLY A 105 7.02 -12.57 -3.71
N TYR A 106 6.74 -11.54 -2.92
CA TYR A 106 6.90 -10.13 -3.29
C TYR A 106 7.80 -9.36 -2.32
N GLY A 107 8.77 -10.06 -1.73
CA GLY A 107 9.80 -9.44 -0.90
C GLY A 107 10.67 -8.47 -1.70
N TRP A 108 11.28 -7.50 -1.00
CA TRP A 108 12.11 -6.48 -1.64
C TRP A 108 13.19 -7.08 -2.58
N LYS A 109 13.87 -8.14 -2.15
CA LYS A 109 14.93 -8.78 -2.96
C LYS A 109 14.39 -9.33 -4.27
N ASP A 110 13.31 -10.12 -4.20
CA ASP A 110 12.72 -10.76 -5.37
C ASP A 110 12.16 -9.72 -6.35
N VAL A 111 11.51 -8.69 -5.80
CA VAL A 111 10.88 -7.64 -6.60
C VAL A 111 11.93 -6.75 -7.26
N CYS A 112 12.97 -6.32 -6.52
CA CYS A 112 14.02 -5.45 -7.08
C CYS A 112 14.92 -6.17 -8.09
N GLU A 113 15.14 -7.47 -7.93
CA GLU A 113 15.86 -8.27 -8.93
C GLU A 113 15.07 -8.35 -10.24
N LYS A 114 13.76 -8.60 -10.15
CA LYS A 114 12.87 -8.72 -11.31
C LYS A 114 12.56 -7.38 -11.97
N TYR A 115 12.46 -6.31 -11.17
CA TYR A 115 12.07 -4.96 -11.60
C TYR A 115 13.06 -3.90 -11.08
N PRO A 116 14.27 -3.82 -11.62
CA PRO A 116 15.36 -3.01 -11.05
C PRO A 116 15.13 -1.49 -11.10
N LYS A 117 14.11 -1.03 -11.83
CA LYS A 117 13.70 0.40 -11.90
C LYS A 117 12.60 0.75 -10.90
N LEU A 118 11.98 -0.26 -10.28
CA LEU A 118 10.89 -0.04 -9.36
C LEU A 118 11.40 0.54 -8.04
N ILE A 119 10.76 1.58 -7.57
CA ILE A 119 10.96 2.09 -6.20
C ILE A 119 10.08 1.26 -5.26
N TYR A 120 10.71 0.52 -4.37
CA TYR A 120 10.00 -0.27 -3.35
C TYR A 120 10.02 0.47 -2.01
N ALA A 121 8.88 0.98 -1.58
CA ALA A 121 8.70 1.71 -0.33
C ALA A 121 7.98 0.84 0.69
N SER A 122 8.68 0.49 1.77
CA SER A 122 8.13 -0.30 2.87
C SER A 122 8.07 0.54 4.14
N ALA A 123 6.87 0.72 4.68
CA ALA A 123 6.62 1.48 5.90
C ALA A 123 6.29 0.53 7.05
N SER A 124 7.09 0.57 8.12
CA SER A 124 6.81 -0.16 9.36
C SER A 124 7.27 0.66 10.56
N GLY A 125 6.69 0.41 11.72
CA GLY A 125 6.94 1.23 12.90
C GLY A 125 8.39 1.24 13.36
N PHE A 126 9.09 0.11 13.22
CA PHE A 126 10.48 -0.05 13.66
C PHE A 126 11.45 -0.37 12.51
N GLY A 127 11.02 -0.21 11.26
CA GLY A 127 11.82 -0.54 10.08
C GLY A 127 11.87 -2.04 9.77
N GLN A 128 12.64 -2.39 8.74
CA GLN A 128 12.77 -3.77 8.26
C GLN A 128 13.95 -4.52 8.92
N THR A 129 14.77 -3.82 9.72
CA THR A 129 15.98 -4.35 10.37
C THR A 129 15.99 -3.97 11.85
N GLY A 130 16.91 -4.59 12.60
CA GLY A 130 17.07 -4.29 14.04
C GLY A 130 16.22 -5.17 14.95
N PRO A 131 16.45 -5.05 16.28
CA PRO A 131 15.86 -5.95 17.28
C PRO A 131 14.35 -5.81 17.45
N LEU A 132 13.78 -4.64 17.14
CA LEU A 132 12.36 -4.36 17.31
C LEU A 132 11.52 -4.53 16.03
N LYS A 133 12.12 -4.94 14.90
CA LYS A 133 11.45 -5.01 13.61
C LYS A 133 10.15 -5.83 13.59
N GLU A 134 10.04 -6.83 14.47
CA GLU A 134 8.87 -7.70 14.56
C GLU A 134 7.72 -7.12 15.40
N LEU A 135 7.98 -6.02 16.13
CA LEU A 135 6.97 -5.41 16.98
C LEU A 135 6.01 -4.53 16.16
N PRO A 136 4.71 -4.59 16.45
CA PRO A 136 3.76 -3.63 15.89
C PRO A 136 3.99 -2.25 16.51
N ALA A 137 3.87 -1.22 15.70
CA ALA A 137 3.90 0.15 16.19
C ALA A 137 2.66 0.89 15.68
N TYR A 138 1.64 0.94 16.50
CA TYR A 138 0.53 1.86 16.32
C TYR A 138 0.89 3.25 16.82
N ASP A 139 0.09 4.25 16.46
CA ASP A 139 0.32 5.65 16.76
C ASP A 139 0.71 5.93 18.23
N MET A 140 -0.02 5.38 19.19
CA MET A 140 0.27 5.53 20.61
C MET A 140 1.65 4.99 21.02
N VAL A 141 2.13 3.92 20.37
CA VAL A 141 3.46 3.35 20.63
C VAL A 141 4.53 4.29 20.12
N VAL A 142 4.35 4.82 18.91
CA VAL A 142 5.32 5.75 18.29
C VAL A 142 5.36 7.07 19.03
N GLN A 143 4.22 7.58 19.50
CA GLN A 143 4.18 8.82 20.29
C GLN A 143 4.79 8.65 21.68
N GLY A 144 4.80 7.43 22.23
CA GLY A 144 5.37 7.13 23.56
C GLY A 144 6.87 6.87 23.59
N MET A 145 7.53 6.88 22.42
CA MET A 145 8.97 6.65 22.25
C MET A 145 9.73 7.96 22.01
#